data_947d9ba8d940eb5198a0d30c429d55ca
#
_entry.id   947d9ba8d940eb5198a0d30c429d55ca
#
_cell.length_a   1.000
_cell.length_b   1.000
_cell.length_c   1.000
_cell.angle_alpha   90.00
_cell.angle_beta   90.00
_cell.angle_gamma   90.00
#
_symmetry.space_group_name_H-M   'P 1'
#
loop_
_entity.id
_entity.type
_entity.pdbx_description
1 polymer ?
#
loop_
_entity_poly.entity_id
_entity_poly.type
_entity_poly.pdbx_seq_one_letter_code
_entity_poly.pdbx_strand_id
1 'polypeptide(L)'
;LLERDELTSGSTWHAAGLLPYFNMSYATTHIHDYSIKFYKGLEQETDLNVGFSVVGNLRMAQTDERMDEYMLYASTAETCDVPYEWLSPKQIKDRYPLVRTDDLKGAIYHPTDGYINPADVTMAMAKGARQHGVVIERKWQADSYEWNQDHWRVTCSKMIEKGGNLIASEEKIVIEAEHVVTATGNHAQRTARLLGIKSAAIPVEHQFIVTEPDPKLVEWRKNNPEHPVLRDADGKWYVREERGGWILGPYEKGAPARFKYKVP
;
A
#
# COMPACT_ATOMS: atom_id res chain seq x y z
N LEU A 1 6.01 -3.31 -20.45
CA LEU A 1 6.40 -3.12 -19.05
C LEU A 1 7.60 -3.99 -18.74
N LEU A 2 8.58 -3.43 -18.01
CA LEU A 2 9.75 -4.17 -17.54
C LEU A 2 9.67 -4.32 -16.02
N GLU A 3 9.95 -5.52 -15.53
CA GLU A 3 10.14 -5.83 -14.13
C GLU A 3 11.54 -6.44 -13.92
N ARG A 4 12.26 -5.91 -12.94
CA ARG A 4 13.63 -6.35 -12.64
C ARG A 4 13.69 -7.78 -12.11
N ASP A 5 12.66 -8.19 -11.38
CA ASP A 5 12.58 -9.49 -10.73
C ASP A 5 11.24 -10.18 -11.08
N GLU A 6 10.57 -10.73 -10.11
CA GLU A 6 9.21 -11.22 -10.25
C GLU A 6 8.19 -10.11 -9.90
N LEU A 7 7.01 -10.16 -10.49
CA LEU A 7 5.93 -9.26 -10.08
C LEU A 7 5.70 -9.42 -8.57
N THR A 8 5.52 -8.30 -7.90
CA THR A 8 5.34 -8.18 -6.43
C THR A 8 6.59 -8.37 -5.56
N SER A 9 7.73 -8.78 -6.08
CA SER A 9 8.94 -9.11 -5.31
C SER A 9 9.52 -7.95 -4.48
N GLY A 10 9.16 -6.70 -4.80
CA GLY A 10 9.56 -5.52 -4.03
C GLY A 10 8.73 -5.32 -2.76
N SER A 11 8.44 -4.05 -2.42
CA SER A 11 7.65 -3.70 -1.23
C SER A 11 6.18 -4.15 -1.31
N THR A 12 5.69 -4.51 -2.49
CA THR A 12 4.28 -4.81 -2.73
C THR A 12 3.77 -5.97 -1.85
N TRP A 13 4.46 -7.11 -1.85
CA TRP A 13 4.00 -8.26 -1.08
C TRP A 13 4.18 -8.12 0.43
N HIS A 14 4.97 -7.13 0.88
CA HIS A 14 5.15 -6.80 2.28
C HIS A 14 4.11 -5.78 2.81
N ALA A 15 3.24 -5.26 1.96
CA ALA A 15 2.26 -4.27 2.38
C ALA A 15 1.06 -4.92 3.09
N ALA A 16 0.59 -4.31 4.17
CA ALA A 16 -0.61 -4.77 4.88
C ALA A 16 -1.91 -4.56 4.08
N GLY A 17 -1.85 -3.84 2.97
CA GLY A 17 -2.95 -3.66 2.02
C GLY A 17 -4.06 -2.74 2.47
N LEU A 18 -3.84 -1.88 3.46
CA LEU A 18 -4.87 -0.96 3.95
C LEU A 18 -5.32 0.01 2.86
N LEU A 19 -6.63 0.14 2.70
CA LEU A 19 -7.27 1.06 1.76
C LEU A 19 -8.10 2.10 2.52
N PRO A 20 -7.48 3.19 3.01
CA PRO A 20 -8.22 4.32 3.52
C PRO A 20 -8.84 5.07 2.34
N TYR A 21 -10.15 5.21 2.34
CA TYR A 21 -10.85 6.03 1.35
C TYR A 21 -10.47 7.50 1.52
N PHE A 22 -10.39 7.95 2.76
CA PHE A 22 -10.20 9.34 3.11
C PHE A 22 -8.76 9.70 3.49
N ASN A 23 -8.32 10.87 3.02
CA ASN A 23 -7.08 11.53 3.40
C ASN A 23 -7.36 13.02 3.65
N MET A 24 -6.57 13.70 4.50
CA MET A 24 -6.74 15.15 4.76
C MET A 24 -6.52 16.04 3.54
N SER A 25 -5.91 15.53 2.49
CA SER A 25 -5.77 16.24 1.22
C SER A 25 -6.95 15.92 0.31
N TYR A 26 -7.69 16.94 -0.10
CA TYR A 26 -8.77 16.82 -1.08
C TYR A 26 -8.33 16.07 -2.35
N ALA A 27 -7.21 16.48 -2.94
CA ALA A 27 -6.68 15.82 -4.15
C ALA A 27 -6.35 14.34 -3.92
N THR A 28 -5.74 14.01 -2.76
CA THR A 28 -5.40 12.63 -2.42
C THR A 28 -6.66 11.79 -2.18
N THR A 29 -7.70 12.34 -1.58
CA THR A 29 -8.98 11.65 -1.38
C THR A 29 -9.62 11.26 -2.72
N HIS A 30 -9.59 12.15 -3.72
CA HIS A 30 -10.08 11.81 -5.06
C HIS A 30 -9.26 10.72 -5.74
N ILE A 31 -7.93 10.69 -5.54
CA ILE A 31 -7.08 9.59 -6.05
C ILE A 31 -7.44 8.27 -5.34
N HIS A 32 -7.68 8.30 -4.03
CA HIS A 32 -8.11 7.12 -3.27
C HIS A 32 -9.48 6.62 -3.75
N ASP A 33 -10.46 7.51 -3.93
CA ASP A 33 -11.79 7.17 -4.45
C ASP A 33 -11.70 6.48 -5.81
N TYR A 34 -10.95 7.08 -6.74
CA TYR A 34 -10.72 6.47 -8.06
C TYR A 34 -10.07 5.09 -7.93
N SER A 35 -9.04 4.95 -7.10
CA SER A 35 -8.31 3.70 -6.92
C SER A 35 -9.20 2.61 -6.33
N ILE A 36 -10.03 2.93 -5.34
CA ILE A 36 -10.95 1.98 -4.72
C ILE A 36 -12.01 1.52 -5.72
N LYS A 37 -12.58 2.44 -6.50
CA LYS A 37 -13.53 2.11 -7.56
C LYS A 37 -12.90 1.22 -8.63
N PHE A 38 -11.67 1.52 -9.02
CA PHE A 38 -10.89 0.71 -9.95
C PHE A 38 -10.68 -0.71 -9.41
N TYR A 39 -10.22 -0.87 -8.17
CA TYR A 39 -10.01 -2.20 -7.58
C TYR A 39 -11.30 -3.01 -7.45
N LYS A 40 -12.43 -2.37 -7.14
CA LYS A 40 -13.75 -3.04 -7.13
C LYS A 40 -14.15 -3.59 -8.50
N GLY A 41 -13.81 -2.87 -9.58
CA GLY A 41 -14.07 -3.31 -10.96
C GLY A 41 -13.11 -4.39 -11.46
N LEU A 42 -11.93 -4.47 -10.88
CA LEU A 42 -10.83 -5.30 -11.40
C LEU A 42 -11.13 -6.81 -11.36
N GLU A 43 -11.88 -7.28 -10.37
CA GLU A 43 -12.30 -8.67 -10.28
C GLU A 43 -13.22 -9.06 -11.46
N GLN A 44 -14.16 -8.19 -11.81
CA GLN A 44 -15.07 -8.44 -12.93
C GLN A 44 -14.33 -8.41 -14.28
N GLU A 45 -13.39 -7.50 -14.43
CA GLU A 45 -12.58 -7.37 -15.65
C GLU A 45 -11.64 -8.55 -15.84
N THR A 46 -11.03 -9.03 -14.78
CA THR A 46 -9.93 -10.01 -14.86
C THR A 46 -10.30 -11.41 -14.44
N ASP A 47 -11.45 -11.62 -13.82
CA ASP A 47 -11.85 -12.89 -13.21
C ASP A 47 -10.81 -13.41 -12.18
N LEU A 48 -10.20 -12.49 -11.45
CA LEU A 48 -9.27 -12.78 -10.35
C LEU A 48 -9.72 -12.09 -9.08
N ASN A 49 -9.80 -12.84 -7.98
CA ASN A 49 -10.08 -12.26 -6.67
C ASN A 49 -8.89 -11.41 -6.21
N VAL A 50 -9.15 -10.16 -5.85
CA VAL A 50 -8.13 -9.21 -5.36
C VAL A 50 -8.13 -9.10 -3.84
N GLY A 51 -8.93 -9.90 -3.14
CA GLY A 51 -9.03 -9.89 -1.68
C GLY A 51 -9.55 -8.57 -1.13
N PHE A 52 -10.45 -7.90 -1.87
CA PHE A 52 -11.00 -6.61 -1.45
C PHE A 52 -12.05 -6.81 -0.35
N SER A 53 -11.79 -6.25 0.83
CA SER A 53 -12.65 -6.34 2.01
C SER A 53 -12.98 -4.96 2.55
N VAL A 54 -14.29 -4.65 2.61
CA VAL A 54 -14.79 -3.42 3.22
C VAL A 54 -15.20 -3.74 4.66
N VAL A 55 -14.33 -3.41 5.61
CA VAL A 55 -14.50 -3.71 7.05
C VAL A 55 -14.61 -2.45 7.90
N GLY A 56 -14.41 -1.28 7.27
CA GLY A 56 -14.29 0.00 7.95
C GLY A 56 -12.89 0.26 8.49
N ASN A 57 -12.71 1.47 9.02
CA ASN A 57 -11.47 1.93 9.64
C ASN A 57 -11.79 2.77 10.87
N LEU A 58 -11.27 2.35 12.01
CA LEU A 58 -11.42 3.03 13.28
C LEU A 58 -10.12 3.76 13.62
N ARG A 59 -10.14 5.09 13.57
CA ARG A 59 -9.01 5.94 13.95
C ARG A 59 -9.22 6.43 15.36
N MET A 60 -8.46 5.86 16.29
CA MET A 60 -8.58 6.13 17.73
C MET A 60 -7.77 7.36 18.13
N ALA A 61 -8.25 8.07 19.13
CA ALA A 61 -7.61 9.23 19.72
C ALA A 61 -7.43 9.02 21.23
N GLN A 62 -6.22 9.22 21.72
CA GLN A 62 -5.88 9.17 23.15
C GLN A 62 -5.85 10.56 23.79
N THR A 63 -5.77 11.63 22.98
CA THR A 63 -5.67 13.00 23.48
C THR A 63 -6.78 13.89 22.91
N ASP A 64 -7.03 15.01 23.58
CA ASP A 64 -8.01 16.01 23.12
C ASP A 64 -7.50 16.69 21.83
N GLU A 65 -6.21 16.93 21.72
CA GLU A 65 -5.58 17.49 20.51
C GLU A 65 -5.77 16.57 19.30
N ARG A 66 -5.76 15.25 19.51
CA ARG A 66 -6.04 14.29 18.44
C ARG A 66 -7.51 14.33 18.03
N MET A 67 -8.42 14.53 18.97
CA MET A 67 -9.83 14.72 18.66
C MET A 67 -10.05 16.00 17.85
N ASP A 68 -9.38 17.10 18.20
CA ASP A 68 -9.44 18.35 17.44
C ASP A 68 -8.90 18.18 16.01
N GLU A 69 -7.80 17.45 15.84
CA GLU A 69 -7.28 17.09 14.51
C GLU A 69 -8.30 16.28 13.71
N TYR A 70 -8.99 15.33 14.34
CA TYR A 70 -10.02 14.55 13.66
C TYR A 70 -11.27 15.37 13.33
N MET A 71 -11.58 16.45 14.03
CA MET A 71 -12.63 17.39 13.64
C MET A 71 -12.28 18.11 12.33
N LEU A 72 -11.02 18.55 12.17
CA LEU A 72 -10.55 19.08 10.88
C LEU A 72 -10.61 18.00 9.78
N TYR A 73 -10.29 16.78 10.13
CA TYR A 73 -10.38 15.61 9.25
C TYR A 73 -11.82 15.41 8.76
N ALA A 74 -12.79 15.47 9.66
CA ALA A 74 -14.21 15.33 9.36
C ALA A 74 -14.71 16.44 8.43
N SER A 75 -14.31 17.69 8.63
CA SER A 75 -14.68 18.81 7.73
C SER A 75 -14.21 18.58 6.29
N THR A 76 -13.03 18.00 6.09
CA THR A 76 -12.54 17.64 4.75
C THR A 76 -13.30 16.45 4.20
N ALA A 77 -13.65 15.48 5.05
CA ALA A 77 -14.44 14.31 4.65
C ALA A 77 -15.83 14.74 4.12
N GLU A 78 -16.49 15.66 4.79
CA GLU A 78 -17.76 16.25 4.31
C GLU A 78 -17.62 16.90 2.93
N THR A 79 -16.53 17.63 2.70
CA THR A 79 -16.26 18.25 1.39
C THR A 79 -16.07 17.20 0.27
N CYS A 80 -15.67 15.99 0.62
CA CYS A 80 -15.44 14.89 -0.32
C CYS A 80 -16.58 13.85 -0.35
N ASP A 81 -17.70 14.11 0.33
CA ASP A 81 -18.83 13.18 0.50
C ASP A 81 -18.41 11.81 1.09
N VAL A 82 -17.39 11.81 1.98
CA VAL A 82 -16.91 10.59 2.63
C VAL A 82 -17.65 10.37 3.95
N PRO A 83 -18.38 9.25 4.11
CA PRO A 83 -19.13 9.00 5.34
C PRO A 83 -18.19 8.72 6.52
N TYR A 84 -18.58 9.23 7.68
CA TYR A 84 -17.90 8.96 8.94
C TYR A 84 -18.88 8.96 10.12
N GLU A 85 -18.45 8.35 11.22
CA GLU A 85 -19.18 8.34 12.49
C GLU A 85 -18.21 8.71 13.63
N TRP A 86 -18.71 9.48 14.62
CA TRP A 86 -18.02 9.67 15.88
C TRP A 86 -18.38 8.58 16.86
N LEU A 87 -17.38 7.94 17.47
CA LEU A 87 -17.59 6.90 18.46
C LEU A 87 -16.94 7.27 19.79
N SER A 88 -17.72 7.25 20.87
CA SER A 88 -17.20 7.33 22.22
C SER A 88 -16.49 6.01 22.61
N PRO A 89 -15.60 6.02 23.63
CA PRO A 89 -14.95 4.80 24.12
C PRO A 89 -15.92 3.69 24.46
N LYS A 90 -17.10 4.05 25.02
CA LYS A 90 -18.16 3.09 25.32
C LYS A 90 -18.72 2.44 24.04
N GLN A 91 -19.04 3.23 23.03
CA GLN A 91 -19.54 2.72 21.74
C GLN A 91 -18.52 1.85 21.01
N ILE A 92 -17.23 2.21 21.11
CA ILE A 92 -16.14 1.37 20.59
C ILE A 92 -16.13 0.02 21.30
N LYS A 93 -16.19 0.03 22.63
CA LYS A 93 -16.18 -1.20 23.44
C LYS A 93 -17.40 -2.08 23.20
N ASP A 94 -18.57 -1.47 23.04
CA ASP A 94 -19.82 -2.19 22.75
C ASP A 94 -19.78 -2.86 21.36
N ARG A 95 -19.22 -2.19 20.34
CA ARG A 95 -19.08 -2.74 18.97
C ARG A 95 -17.91 -3.71 18.83
N TYR A 96 -16.80 -3.45 19.49
CA TYR A 96 -15.52 -4.16 19.34
C TYR A 96 -14.92 -4.52 20.69
N PRO A 97 -15.47 -5.53 21.37
CA PRO A 97 -15.10 -5.85 22.77
C PRO A 97 -13.62 -6.23 22.96
N LEU A 98 -12.93 -6.65 21.90
CA LEU A 98 -11.50 -6.97 21.97
C LEU A 98 -10.62 -5.72 22.01
N VAL A 99 -11.14 -4.55 21.60
CA VAL A 99 -10.39 -3.28 21.63
C VAL A 99 -10.30 -2.78 23.07
N ARG A 100 -9.10 -2.37 23.46
CA ARG A 100 -8.87 -1.65 24.71
C ARG A 100 -9.33 -0.20 24.53
N THR A 101 -10.06 0.37 25.48
CA THR A 101 -10.67 1.70 25.36
C THR A 101 -10.50 2.60 26.58
N ASP A 102 -9.79 2.13 27.61
CA ASP A 102 -9.62 2.85 28.88
C ASP A 102 -8.69 4.07 28.78
N ASP A 103 -7.89 4.16 27.74
CA ASP A 103 -7.00 5.26 27.42
C ASP A 103 -7.48 6.14 26.24
N LEU A 104 -8.68 5.86 25.71
CA LEU A 104 -9.21 6.59 24.57
C LEU A 104 -10.11 7.78 25.00
N LYS A 105 -10.03 8.85 24.21
CA LYS A 105 -10.99 9.96 24.23
C LYS A 105 -12.18 9.71 23.30
N GLY A 106 -11.93 9.02 22.18
CA GLY A 106 -12.92 8.67 21.18
C GLY A 106 -12.26 8.16 19.91
N ALA A 107 -13.05 8.08 18.86
CA ALA A 107 -12.57 7.72 17.53
C ALA A 107 -13.44 8.32 16.43
N ILE A 108 -12.85 8.49 15.24
CA ILE A 108 -13.58 8.64 13.99
C ILE A 108 -13.58 7.31 13.25
N TYR A 109 -14.74 6.86 12.81
CA TYR A 109 -14.94 5.62 12.08
C TYR A 109 -15.38 5.90 10.65
N HIS A 110 -14.70 5.31 9.67
CA HIS A 110 -15.03 5.38 8.25
C HIS A 110 -15.54 4.01 7.78
N PRO A 111 -16.85 3.84 7.52
CA PRO A 111 -17.44 2.55 7.19
C PRO A 111 -17.06 2.01 5.80
N THR A 112 -16.60 2.88 4.91
CA THR A 112 -16.25 2.55 3.52
C THR A 112 -14.80 2.11 3.32
N ASP A 113 -13.98 2.25 4.36
CA ASP A 113 -12.58 1.84 4.35
C ASP A 113 -12.45 0.31 4.46
N GLY A 114 -11.28 -0.19 4.13
CA GLY A 114 -11.01 -1.61 4.21
C GLY A 114 -9.57 -1.96 3.89
N TYR A 115 -9.40 -3.11 3.25
CA TYR A 115 -8.10 -3.57 2.79
C TYR A 115 -8.22 -4.42 1.53
N ILE A 116 -7.08 -4.68 0.89
CA ILE A 116 -6.94 -5.51 -0.31
C ILE A 116 -5.69 -6.38 -0.15
N ASN A 117 -5.60 -7.48 -0.90
CA ASN A 117 -4.35 -8.22 -1.01
C ASN A 117 -3.45 -7.57 -2.07
N PRO A 118 -2.31 -6.96 -1.70
CA PRO A 118 -1.47 -6.24 -2.66
C PRO A 118 -0.87 -7.12 -3.76
N ALA A 119 -0.58 -8.38 -3.46
CA ALA A 119 -0.05 -9.32 -4.45
C ALA A 119 -1.15 -9.71 -5.46
N ASP A 120 -2.34 -10.06 -4.98
CA ASP A 120 -3.46 -10.46 -5.83
C ASP A 120 -3.92 -9.32 -6.74
N VAL A 121 -4.02 -8.09 -6.22
CA VAL A 121 -4.36 -6.92 -7.06
C VAL A 121 -3.30 -6.64 -8.13
N THR A 122 -2.02 -6.83 -7.81
CA THR A 122 -0.95 -6.67 -8.80
C THR A 122 -1.06 -7.73 -9.91
N MET A 123 -1.36 -8.98 -9.54
CA MET A 123 -1.54 -10.04 -10.52
C MET A 123 -2.79 -9.84 -11.38
N ALA A 124 -3.87 -9.32 -10.80
CA ALA A 124 -5.07 -8.96 -11.55
C ALA A 124 -4.79 -7.79 -12.51
N MET A 125 -4.12 -6.74 -12.07
CA MET A 125 -3.69 -5.65 -12.96
C MET A 125 -2.78 -6.15 -14.10
N ALA A 126 -1.85 -7.07 -13.81
CA ALA A 126 -1.00 -7.65 -14.84
C ALA A 126 -1.79 -8.49 -15.85
N LYS A 127 -2.82 -9.22 -15.40
CA LYS A 127 -3.73 -9.96 -16.29
C LYS A 127 -4.52 -9.00 -17.18
N GLY A 128 -5.16 -7.98 -16.61
CA GLY A 128 -5.88 -6.96 -17.36
C GLY A 128 -4.98 -6.24 -18.37
N ALA A 129 -3.78 -5.85 -17.98
CA ALA A 129 -2.82 -5.25 -18.89
C ALA A 129 -2.49 -6.14 -20.10
N ARG A 130 -2.29 -7.44 -19.89
CA ARG A 130 -2.06 -8.40 -20.98
C ARG A 130 -3.29 -8.55 -21.89
N GLN A 131 -4.49 -8.53 -21.34
CA GLN A 131 -5.74 -8.56 -22.13
C GLN A 131 -5.84 -7.35 -23.07
N HIS A 132 -5.24 -6.22 -22.69
CA HIS A 132 -5.12 -5.01 -23.51
C HIS A 132 -3.84 -4.94 -24.35
N GLY A 133 -3.12 -6.06 -24.52
CA GLY A 133 -1.96 -6.16 -25.41
C GLY A 133 -0.64 -5.71 -24.79
N VAL A 134 -0.57 -5.44 -23.50
CA VAL A 134 0.69 -5.08 -22.83
C VAL A 134 1.61 -6.28 -22.72
N VAL A 135 2.83 -6.14 -23.21
CA VAL A 135 3.91 -7.10 -22.99
C VAL A 135 4.54 -6.83 -21.63
N ILE A 136 4.62 -7.84 -20.77
CA ILE A 136 5.24 -7.77 -19.45
C ILE A 136 6.45 -8.70 -19.45
N GLU A 137 7.63 -8.09 -19.46
CA GLU A 137 8.92 -8.76 -19.41
C GLU A 137 9.51 -8.71 -18.01
N ARG A 138 9.79 -9.89 -17.45
CA ARG A 138 10.40 -10.04 -16.13
C ARG A 138 11.88 -10.35 -16.24
N LYS A 139 12.61 -10.13 -15.15
CA LYS A 139 14.07 -10.31 -15.08
C LYS A 139 14.83 -9.41 -16.04
N TRP A 140 14.33 -8.18 -16.26
CA TRP A 140 15.01 -7.16 -17.04
C TRP A 140 15.12 -5.86 -16.26
N GLN A 141 16.33 -5.34 -16.12
CA GLN A 141 16.64 -4.09 -15.47
C GLN A 141 17.08 -3.05 -16.48
N ALA A 142 16.48 -1.86 -16.44
CA ALA A 142 16.97 -0.72 -17.22
C ALA A 142 18.29 -0.21 -16.64
N ASP A 143 19.30 -0.06 -17.50
CA ASP A 143 20.64 0.40 -17.16
C ASP A 143 20.92 1.84 -17.60
N SER A 144 20.39 2.24 -18.75
CA SER A 144 20.48 3.62 -19.25
C SER A 144 19.22 4.04 -19.98
N TYR A 145 19.04 5.36 -20.04
CA TYR A 145 17.97 6.03 -20.77
C TYR A 145 18.61 7.13 -21.61
N GLU A 146 18.39 7.06 -22.91
CA GLU A 146 18.95 8.02 -23.86
C GLU A 146 17.82 8.58 -24.71
N TRP A 147 17.71 9.92 -24.77
CA TRP A 147 16.79 10.57 -25.69
C TRP A 147 17.43 10.69 -27.07
N ASN A 148 16.80 10.10 -28.07
CA ASN A 148 17.31 10.08 -29.45
C ASN A 148 16.30 10.79 -30.37
N GLN A 149 16.48 12.10 -30.50
CA GLN A 149 15.67 13.00 -31.35
C GLN A 149 14.18 13.03 -30.99
N ASP A 150 13.44 11.94 -31.16
CA ASP A 150 11.98 11.83 -31.00
C ASP A 150 11.50 10.65 -30.14
N HIS A 151 12.44 9.81 -29.67
CA HIS A 151 12.12 8.65 -28.86
C HIS A 151 13.20 8.35 -27.81
N TRP A 152 12.83 7.55 -26.84
CA TRP A 152 13.74 7.01 -25.83
C TRP A 152 14.35 5.70 -26.28
N ARG A 153 15.64 5.55 -26.06
CA ARG A 153 16.35 4.28 -26.11
C ARG A 153 16.70 3.85 -24.70
N VAL A 154 16.17 2.70 -24.29
CA VAL A 154 16.38 2.13 -22.96
C VAL A 154 17.21 0.87 -23.10
N THR A 155 18.45 0.91 -22.65
CA THR A 155 19.31 -0.28 -22.58
C THR A 155 19.01 -1.05 -21.32
N CYS A 156 18.79 -2.35 -21.45
CA CYS A 156 18.41 -3.22 -20.34
C CYS A 156 19.32 -4.44 -20.26
N SER A 157 19.68 -4.84 -19.05
CA SER A 157 20.37 -6.11 -18.78
C SER A 157 19.41 -7.15 -18.24
N LYS A 158 19.60 -8.39 -18.67
CA LYS A 158 18.89 -9.52 -18.10
C LYS A 158 19.42 -9.82 -16.71
N MET A 159 18.49 -10.03 -15.79
CA MET A 159 18.80 -10.38 -14.41
C MET A 159 18.80 -11.89 -14.22
N ILE A 160 19.83 -12.39 -13.55
CA ILE A 160 20.00 -13.80 -13.23
C ILE A 160 20.28 -13.99 -11.73
N GLU A 161 19.88 -15.13 -11.21
CA GLU A 161 20.19 -15.51 -9.83
C GLU A 161 21.59 -16.15 -9.75
N LYS A 162 22.44 -15.64 -8.86
CA LYS A 162 23.76 -16.20 -8.60
C LYS A 162 24.09 -16.05 -7.12
N GLY A 163 24.28 -17.19 -6.45
CA GLY A 163 24.61 -17.22 -5.02
C GLY A 163 23.52 -16.57 -4.14
N GLY A 164 22.25 -16.75 -4.48
CA GLY A 164 21.13 -16.14 -3.76
C GLY A 164 20.93 -14.64 -3.99
N ASN A 165 21.68 -14.04 -4.92
CA ASN A 165 21.55 -12.64 -5.27
C ASN A 165 21.09 -12.49 -6.74
N LEU A 166 20.27 -11.48 -6.99
CA LEU A 166 19.87 -11.09 -8.33
C LEU A 166 20.91 -10.14 -8.92
N ILE A 167 21.61 -10.56 -9.97
CA ILE A 167 22.67 -9.80 -10.62
C ILE A 167 22.40 -9.60 -12.11
N ALA A 168 22.92 -8.50 -12.70
CA ALA A 168 22.86 -8.29 -14.14
C ALA A 168 23.81 -9.25 -14.85
N SER A 169 23.34 -9.90 -15.92
CA SER A 169 24.15 -10.70 -16.83
C SER A 169 24.74 -9.82 -17.95
N GLU A 170 25.50 -10.45 -18.85
CA GLU A 170 26.03 -9.77 -20.06
C GLU A 170 24.96 -9.64 -21.18
N GLU A 171 23.86 -10.40 -21.08
CA GLU A 171 22.77 -10.35 -22.05
C GLU A 171 22.04 -9.00 -21.94
N LYS A 172 21.96 -8.30 -23.07
CA LYS A 172 21.35 -6.96 -23.16
C LYS A 172 20.35 -6.87 -24.28
N ILE A 173 19.33 -6.05 -24.06
CA ILE A 173 18.40 -5.60 -25.10
C ILE A 173 18.31 -4.08 -25.10
N VAL A 174 17.89 -3.53 -26.22
CA VAL A 174 17.54 -2.11 -26.37
C VAL A 174 16.05 -2.04 -26.69
N ILE A 175 15.34 -1.21 -25.96
CA ILE A 175 13.92 -0.93 -26.20
C ILE A 175 13.79 0.52 -26.62
N GLU A 176 13.09 0.76 -27.72
CA GLU A 176 12.75 2.09 -28.21
C GLU A 176 11.30 2.39 -27.89
N ALA A 177 11.02 3.60 -27.38
CA ALA A 177 9.67 4.01 -26.97
C ALA A 177 9.53 5.54 -27.04
N GLU A 178 8.36 6.00 -27.48
CA GLU A 178 8.02 7.43 -27.48
C GLU A 178 7.96 8.00 -26.06
N HIS A 179 7.46 7.19 -25.11
CA HIS A 179 7.31 7.59 -23.71
C HIS A 179 7.87 6.52 -22.77
N VAL A 180 8.49 6.97 -21.69
CA VAL A 180 8.96 6.11 -20.61
C VAL A 180 8.38 6.57 -19.29
N VAL A 181 7.66 5.66 -18.61
CA VAL A 181 7.15 5.89 -17.26
C VAL A 181 8.01 5.12 -16.27
N THR A 182 8.58 5.83 -15.30
CA THR A 182 9.40 5.22 -14.25
C THR A 182 8.55 4.98 -13.01
N ALA A 183 8.34 3.71 -12.65
CA ALA A 183 7.58 3.27 -11.48
C ALA A 183 8.42 2.30 -10.63
N THR A 184 9.69 2.65 -10.40
CA THR A 184 10.75 1.75 -9.92
C THR A 184 10.82 1.60 -8.40
N GLY A 185 9.78 2.04 -7.66
CA GLY A 185 9.64 1.83 -6.23
C GLY A 185 10.89 2.23 -5.44
N ASN A 186 11.46 1.31 -4.66
CA ASN A 186 12.67 1.55 -3.87
C ASN A 186 13.91 1.93 -4.70
N HIS A 187 13.89 1.68 -6.02
CA HIS A 187 14.95 2.03 -6.95
C HIS A 187 14.77 3.40 -7.61
N ALA A 188 13.76 4.19 -7.20
CA ALA A 188 13.47 5.50 -7.80
C ALA A 188 14.67 6.45 -7.82
N GLN A 189 15.50 6.47 -6.77
CA GLN A 189 16.71 7.29 -6.77
C GLN A 189 17.77 6.83 -7.80
N ARG A 190 17.90 5.50 -8.00
CA ARG A 190 18.79 4.97 -9.04
C ARG A 190 18.32 5.41 -10.42
N THR A 191 17.04 5.22 -10.70
CA THR A 191 16.44 5.62 -11.99
C THR A 191 16.56 7.13 -12.23
N ALA A 192 16.30 7.94 -11.21
CA ALA A 192 16.47 9.39 -11.31
C ALA A 192 17.90 9.79 -11.67
N ARG A 193 18.92 9.13 -11.08
CA ARG A 193 20.34 9.37 -11.44
C ARG A 193 20.64 9.01 -12.88
N LEU A 194 20.08 7.90 -13.39
CA LEU A 194 20.24 7.49 -14.80
C LEU A 194 19.63 8.52 -15.76
N LEU A 195 18.59 9.23 -15.31
CA LEU A 195 17.93 10.30 -16.07
C LEU A 195 18.55 11.69 -15.82
N GLY A 196 19.59 11.80 -15.01
CA GLY A 196 20.20 13.10 -14.65
C GLY A 196 19.33 14.00 -13.77
N ILE A 197 18.28 13.46 -13.12
CA ILE A 197 17.37 14.21 -12.24
C ILE A 197 17.56 13.81 -10.77
N LYS A 198 17.08 14.66 -9.85
CA LYS A 198 17.07 14.37 -8.43
C LYS A 198 15.69 13.85 -8.00
N SER A 199 15.66 12.78 -7.23
CA SER A 199 14.45 12.27 -6.58
C SER A 199 14.53 12.49 -5.07
N ALA A 200 13.45 12.97 -4.48
CA ALA A 200 13.30 13.11 -3.04
C ALA A 200 12.81 11.81 -2.36
N ALA A 201 12.46 10.77 -3.13
CA ALA A 201 11.99 9.50 -2.60
C ALA A 201 13.14 8.72 -1.95
N ILE A 202 13.09 8.60 -0.62
CA ILE A 202 14.07 7.86 0.16
C ILE A 202 13.33 6.68 0.83
N PRO A 203 13.71 5.43 0.55
CA PRO A 203 13.15 4.27 1.22
C PRO A 203 13.46 4.30 2.73
N VAL A 204 12.45 3.98 3.53
CA VAL A 204 12.56 3.87 4.98
C VAL A 204 12.16 2.45 5.36
N GLU A 205 12.88 1.83 6.29
CA GLU A 205 12.47 0.54 6.83
C GLU A 205 11.19 0.70 7.64
N HIS A 206 10.23 -0.15 7.32
CA HIS A 206 8.98 -0.23 8.04
C HIS A 206 8.59 -1.70 8.15
N GLN A 207 8.34 -2.15 9.38
CA GLN A 207 8.08 -3.56 9.66
C GLN A 207 6.62 -3.76 10.04
N PHE A 208 6.15 -4.98 9.86
CA PHE A 208 4.93 -5.47 10.49
C PHE A 208 5.15 -6.90 10.99
N ILE A 209 4.31 -7.32 11.91
CA ILE A 209 4.26 -8.69 12.38
C ILE A 209 2.89 -9.29 12.08
N VAL A 210 2.86 -10.58 11.83
CA VAL A 210 1.65 -11.38 11.75
C VAL A 210 1.68 -12.34 12.93
N THR A 211 0.62 -12.33 13.73
CA THR A 211 0.52 -13.19 14.91
C THR A 211 0.03 -14.58 14.53
N GLU A 212 0.27 -15.54 15.41
CA GLU A 212 -0.49 -16.78 15.44
C GLU A 212 -2.01 -16.47 15.64
N PRO A 213 -2.90 -17.43 15.32
CA PRO A 213 -4.31 -17.26 15.59
C PRO A 213 -4.59 -16.89 17.06
N ASP A 214 -5.39 -15.84 17.25
CA ASP A 214 -5.83 -15.42 18.59
C ASP A 214 -7.13 -16.17 18.94
N PRO A 215 -7.16 -17.02 19.99
CA PRO A 215 -8.35 -17.77 20.36
C PRO A 215 -9.58 -16.88 20.63
N LYS A 216 -9.38 -15.66 21.15
CA LYS A 216 -10.49 -14.73 21.41
C LYS A 216 -11.06 -14.18 20.09
N LEU A 217 -10.20 -13.88 19.14
CA LEU A 217 -10.61 -13.44 17.82
C LEU A 217 -11.34 -14.56 17.07
N VAL A 218 -10.78 -15.77 17.08
CA VAL A 218 -11.41 -16.95 16.45
C VAL A 218 -12.80 -17.21 17.03
N GLU A 219 -12.96 -17.11 18.36
CA GLU A 219 -14.26 -17.25 19.01
C GLU A 219 -15.23 -16.13 18.63
N TRP A 220 -14.76 -14.87 18.64
CA TRP A 220 -15.54 -13.70 18.23
C TRP A 220 -16.07 -13.85 16.79
N ARG A 221 -15.22 -14.29 15.86
CA ARG A 221 -15.54 -14.43 14.43
C ARG A 221 -16.61 -15.49 14.13
N LYS A 222 -16.91 -16.38 15.05
CA LYS A 222 -18.00 -17.35 14.85
C LYS A 222 -19.38 -16.71 14.66
N ASN A 223 -19.62 -15.57 15.32
CA ASN A 223 -20.92 -14.93 15.35
C ASN A 223 -20.90 -13.43 15.00
N ASN A 224 -19.73 -12.90 14.64
CA ASN A 224 -19.56 -11.47 14.41
C ASN A 224 -18.82 -11.20 13.11
N PRO A 225 -19.03 -10.03 12.49
CA PRO A 225 -18.24 -9.58 11.36
C PRO A 225 -16.78 -9.35 11.74
N GLU A 226 -15.96 -9.17 10.75
CA GLU A 226 -14.57 -8.79 10.92
C GLU A 226 -14.43 -7.42 11.60
N HIS A 227 -13.41 -7.28 12.45
CA HIS A 227 -13.08 -5.98 13.03
C HIS A 227 -12.65 -5.00 11.93
N PRO A 228 -12.94 -3.71 12.08
CA PRO A 228 -12.40 -2.71 11.20
C PRO A 228 -10.87 -2.68 11.29
N VAL A 229 -10.25 -2.08 10.30
CA VAL A 229 -8.86 -1.67 10.45
C VAL A 229 -8.76 -0.72 11.63
N LEU A 230 -7.91 -1.02 12.60
CA LEU A 230 -7.65 -0.17 13.76
C LEU A 230 -6.42 0.68 13.50
N ARG A 231 -6.51 1.97 13.76
CA ARG A 231 -5.37 2.89 13.66
C ARG A 231 -5.30 3.75 14.91
N ASP A 232 -4.11 3.82 15.47
CA ASP A 232 -3.80 4.69 16.60
C ASP A 232 -2.61 5.59 16.22
N ALA A 233 -2.89 6.86 15.94
CA ALA A 233 -1.87 7.81 15.55
C ALA A 233 -1.00 8.26 16.74
N ASP A 234 -1.55 8.25 17.95
CA ASP A 234 -0.83 8.58 19.19
C ASP A 234 0.09 7.43 19.60
N GLY A 235 -0.43 6.20 19.58
CA GLY A 235 0.34 4.97 19.76
C GLY A 235 1.22 4.59 18.58
N LYS A 236 1.02 5.23 17.41
CA LYS A 236 1.81 5.01 16.16
C LYS A 236 1.77 3.58 15.66
N TRP A 237 0.59 3.02 15.50
CA TRP A 237 0.41 1.69 14.96
C TRP A 237 -0.91 1.55 14.18
N TYR A 238 -0.99 0.48 13.39
CA TYR A 238 -2.23 -0.03 12.81
C TYR A 238 -2.33 -1.54 13.03
N VAL A 239 -3.57 -2.03 13.03
CA VAL A 239 -3.87 -3.46 13.15
C VAL A 239 -5.06 -3.80 12.28
N ARG A 240 -5.04 -4.98 11.65
CA ARG A 240 -6.20 -5.63 11.05
C ARG A 240 -6.17 -7.13 11.29
N GLU A 241 -7.30 -7.78 11.08
CA GLU A 241 -7.36 -9.24 11.13
C GLU A 241 -6.59 -9.90 9.97
N GLU A 242 -5.99 -11.04 10.23
CA GLU A 242 -5.33 -11.87 9.24
C GLU A 242 -5.34 -13.35 9.68
N ARG A 243 -6.05 -14.21 8.94
CA ARG A 243 -6.07 -15.67 9.16
C ARG A 243 -6.35 -16.12 10.59
N GLY A 244 -7.28 -15.44 11.26
CA GLY A 244 -7.63 -15.70 12.66
C GLY A 244 -6.68 -15.09 13.70
N GLY A 245 -5.66 -14.37 13.27
CA GLY A 245 -4.76 -13.55 14.07
C GLY A 245 -4.78 -12.09 13.59
N TRP A 246 -3.68 -11.40 13.81
CA TRP A 246 -3.55 -9.98 13.55
C TRP A 246 -2.32 -9.64 12.72
N ILE A 247 -2.44 -8.70 11.78
CA ILE A 247 -1.30 -7.94 11.27
C ILE A 247 -1.19 -6.67 12.09
N LEU A 248 -0.01 -6.46 12.71
CA LEU A 248 0.34 -5.25 13.45
C LEU A 248 1.51 -4.56 12.79
N GLY A 249 1.35 -3.30 12.39
CA GLY A 249 2.42 -2.47 11.83
C GLY A 249 2.66 -1.23 12.70
N PRO A 250 3.79 -1.17 13.42
CA PRO A 250 4.20 0.03 14.14
C PRO A 250 4.81 1.06 13.19
N TYR A 251 4.69 2.33 13.52
CA TYR A 251 5.39 3.44 12.87
C TYR A 251 6.52 3.93 13.78
N GLU A 252 7.65 3.24 13.74
CA GLU A 252 8.76 3.51 14.66
C GLU A 252 9.35 4.90 14.43
N LYS A 253 9.53 5.64 15.52
CA LYS A 253 10.24 6.90 15.48
C LYS A 253 11.72 6.66 15.17
N GLY A 254 12.23 7.32 14.12
CA GLY A 254 13.63 7.18 13.73
C GLY A 254 13.93 5.92 12.92
N ALA A 255 12.92 5.32 12.27
CA ALA A 255 13.09 4.23 11.33
C ALA A 255 14.24 4.52 10.33
N PRO A 256 15.15 3.55 10.08
CA PRO A 256 16.33 3.82 9.29
C PRO A 256 16.00 4.12 7.83
N ALA A 257 16.54 5.22 7.31
CA ALA A 257 16.53 5.47 5.88
C ALA A 257 17.55 4.55 5.19
N ARG A 258 17.10 3.79 4.18
CA ARG A 258 17.93 2.86 3.41
C ARG A 258 18.21 3.41 2.02
N PHE A 259 19.30 2.89 1.42
CA PHE A 259 19.69 3.26 0.05
C PHE A 259 19.87 4.77 -0.17
N LYS A 260 20.13 5.53 0.89
CA LYS A 260 20.28 6.98 0.85
C LYS A 260 21.37 7.45 -0.14
N TYR A 261 22.43 6.65 -0.26
CA TYR A 261 23.58 6.99 -1.12
C TYR A 261 23.89 5.92 -2.18
N LYS A 262 23.51 4.68 -1.95
CA LYS A 262 23.72 3.57 -2.87
C LYS A 262 22.54 2.62 -2.80
N VAL A 263 21.88 2.43 -3.92
CA VAL A 263 20.82 1.42 -4.08
C VAL A 263 21.48 0.11 -4.51
N PRO A 264 21.11 -1.02 -3.90
CA PRO A 264 21.67 -2.33 -4.29
C PRO A 264 21.34 -2.73 -5.74
#